data_e2011c44e14c06329d88f685d3783a82
#
_entry.id   e2011c44e14c06329d88f685d3783a82
#
_cell.length_a   1.000
_cell.length_b   1.000
_cell.length_c   1.000
_cell.angle_alpha   90.00
_cell.angle_beta   90.00
_cell.angle_gamma   90.00
#
_symmetry.space_group_name_H-M   'P 1'
#
loop_
_entity.id
_entity.type
_entity.pdbx_description
1 polymer ?
#
loop_
_entity_poly.entity_id
_entity_poly.type
_entity_poly.pdbx_seq_one_letter_code
_entity_poly.pdbx_strand_id
1 'polypeptide(L)'
;SAFIMAAAAGLPRATEKLMLSEPITAAEALEMRIITGIADDESLDNLVASKVARLAVLPPGAVRAMKALLTGPRNKALEVAAEEEEAVWRHQAGSAEAAEALAAFLEGRKPAFRPE
;
A
#
# COMPACT_ATOMS: atom_id res chain seq x y z
N SER A 1 -1.00 -2.66 -3.51
CA SER A 1 0.04 -3.51 -4.08
C SER A 1 0.61 -4.46 -3.04
N ALA A 2 0.45 -5.75 -3.27
CA ALA A 2 0.97 -6.82 -2.39
C ALA A 2 2.50 -6.74 -2.28
N PHE A 3 3.18 -6.40 -3.38
CA PHE A 3 4.63 -6.24 -3.41
C PHE A 3 5.12 -5.17 -2.42
N ILE A 4 4.49 -3.99 -2.41
CA ILE A 4 4.90 -2.88 -1.51
C ILE A 4 4.69 -3.28 -0.05
N MET A 5 3.57 -3.91 0.25
CA MET A 5 3.26 -4.39 1.60
C MET A 5 4.28 -5.41 2.08
N ALA A 6 4.57 -6.42 1.26
CA ALA A 6 5.56 -7.47 1.60
C ALA A 6 6.97 -6.90 1.75
N ALA A 7 7.36 -5.93 0.90
CA ALA A 7 8.66 -5.29 0.98
C ALA A 7 8.84 -4.41 2.25
N ALA A 8 7.78 -3.77 2.72
CA ALA A 8 7.83 -2.90 3.90
C ALA A 8 7.67 -3.68 5.21
N ALA A 9 6.66 -4.53 5.30
CA ALA A 9 6.23 -5.20 6.53
C ALA A 9 6.80 -6.61 6.72
N GLY A 10 7.41 -7.15 5.67
CA GLY A 10 7.77 -8.56 5.59
C GLY A 10 6.59 -9.45 5.19
N LEU A 11 6.92 -10.57 4.53
CA LEU A 11 5.92 -11.47 3.94
C LEU A 11 4.87 -11.99 4.94
N PRO A 12 5.21 -12.42 6.17
CA PRO A 12 4.21 -12.97 7.10
C PRO A 12 3.11 -11.96 7.46
N ARG A 13 3.48 -10.73 7.83
CA ARG A 13 2.51 -9.69 8.20
C ARG A 13 1.69 -9.20 7.01
N ALA A 14 2.34 -9.03 5.85
CA ALA A 14 1.64 -8.66 4.63
C ALA A 14 0.62 -9.74 4.24
N THR A 15 0.99 -11.02 4.32
CA THR A 15 0.09 -12.15 4.04
C THR A 15 -1.13 -12.13 4.95
N GLU A 16 -0.93 -12.04 6.27
CA GLU A 16 -2.02 -12.00 7.25
C GLU A 16 -3.02 -10.87 6.91
N LYS A 17 -2.55 -9.65 6.80
CA LYS A 17 -3.41 -8.48 6.53
C LYS A 17 -4.13 -8.54 5.19
N LEU A 18 -3.44 -8.94 4.12
CA LEU A 18 -4.01 -8.97 2.78
C LEU A 18 -4.97 -10.16 2.59
N MET A 19 -4.62 -11.35 3.07
CA MET A 19 -5.44 -12.54 2.91
C MET A 19 -6.70 -12.50 3.77
N LEU A 20 -6.63 -11.89 4.95
CA LEU A 20 -7.80 -11.72 5.84
C LEU A 20 -8.58 -10.43 5.56
N SER A 21 -8.12 -9.60 4.61
CA SER A 21 -8.74 -8.30 4.29
C SER A 21 -8.93 -7.41 5.52
N GLU A 22 -7.99 -7.46 6.46
CA GLU A 22 -8.06 -6.67 7.68
C GLU A 22 -7.60 -5.23 7.45
N PRO A 23 -8.30 -4.23 8.02
CA PRO A 23 -7.85 -2.86 7.99
C PRO A 23 -6.54 -2.70 8.75
N ILE A 24 -5.71 -1.76 8.30
CA ILE A 24 -4.43 -1.43 8.94
C ILE A 24 -4.59 -0.09 9.66
N THR A 25 -4.44 -0.09 10.97
CA THR A 25 -4.43 1.13 11.78
C THR A 25 -3.13 1.92 11.58
N ALA A 26 -3.13 3.21 11.95
CA ALA A 26 -1.91 4.03 11.90
C ALA A 26 -0.78 3.46 12.78
N ALA A 27 -1.12 2.91 13.95
CA ALA A 27 -0.15 2.27 14.84
C ALA A 27 0.48 1.03 14.19
N GLU A 28 -0.34 0.15 13.61
CA GLU A 28 0.15 -1.03 12.88
C GLU A 28 1.00 -0.63 11.65
N ALA A 29 0.59 0.40 10.90
CA ALA A 29 1.35 0.89 9.76
C ALA A 29 2.74 1.41 10.17
N LEU A 30 2.86 2.03 11.35
CA LEU A 30 4.15 2.44 11.92
C LEU A 30 5.00 1.23 12.30
N GLU A 31 4.44 0.26 13.02
CA GLU A 31 5.13 -0.99 13.36
C GLU A 31 5.58 -1.76 12.12
N MET A 32 4.73 -1.81 11.10
CA MET A 32 5.00 -2.43 9.81
C MET A 32 5.97 -1.64 8.92
N ARG A 33 6.46 -0.49 9.38
CA ARG A 33 7.39 0.40 8.64
C ARG A 33 6.83 0.91 7.30
N ILE A 34 5.51 0.93 7.15
CA ILE A 34 4.82 1.51 5.99
C ILE A 34 4.86 3.03 6.06
N ILE A 35 4.74 3.57 7.28
CA ILE A 35 4.89 5.00 7.59
C ILE A 35 6.02 5.23 8.59
N THR A 36 6.49 6.47 8.68
CA THR A 36 7.64 6.86 9.52
C THR A 36 7.25 7.65 10.77
N GLY A 37 5.97 7.93 10.95
CA GLY A 37 5.47 8.67 12.10
C GLY A 37 3.96 8.81 12.07
N ILE A 38 3.40 9.13 13.20
CA ILE A 38 1.98 9.44 13.41
C ILE A 38 1.91 10.84 14.00
N ALA A 39 0.90 11.58 13.64
CA ALA A 39 0.60 12.89 14.20
C ALA A 39 -0.92 13.00 14.38
N ASP A 40 -1.33 13.84 15.33
CA ASP A 40 -2.72 14.24 15.47
C ASP A 40 -3.13 15.15 14.32
N ASP A 41 -4.42 15.16 13.96
CA ASP A 41 -4.93 15.93 12.83
C ASP A 41 -4.55 17.42 12.90
N GLU A 42 -4.57 17.99 14.10
CA GLU A 42 -4.20 19.41 14.32
C GLU A 42 -2.70 19.69 14.11
N SER A 43 -1.84 18.71 14.29
CA SER A 43 -0.37 18.84 14.20
C SER A 43 0.20 18.34 12.88
N LEU A 44 -0.53 17.60 12.08
CA LEU A 44 -0.08 16.94 10.86
C LEU A 44 0.49 17.95 9.85
N ASP A 45 -0.24 19.02 9.56
CA ASP A 45 0.18 20.04 8.59
C ASP A 45 1.49 20.74 9.01
N ASN A 46 1.64 21.04 10.30
CA ASN A 46 2.85 21.64 10.85
C ASN A 46 4.05 20.67 10.77
N LEU A 47 3.82 19.39 11.03
CA LEU A 47 4.85 18.37 10.90
C LEU A 47 5.31 18.23 9.44
N VAL A 48 4.37 18.19 8.49
CA VAL A 48 4.67 18.13 7.06
C VAL A 48 5.42 19.38 6.62
N ALA A 49 4.95 20.58 6.97
CA ALA A 49 5.61 21.84 6.65
C ALA A 49 7.04 21.89 7.16
N SER A 50 7.28 21.44 8.38
CA SER A 50 8.62 21.35 8.98
C SER A 50 9.54 20.41 8.18
N LYS A 51 9.07 19.25 7.78
CA LYS A 51 9.81 18.29 6.96
C LYS A 51 10.15 18.87 5.58
N VAL A 52 9.17 19.52 4.93
CA VAL A 52 9.35 20.19 3.64
C VAL A 52 10.37 21.32 3.73
N ALA A 53 10.28 22.18 4.75
CA ALA A 53 11.24 23.27 4.97
C ALA A 53 12.67 22.74 5.14
N ARG A 54 12.85 21.65 5.90
CA ARG A 54 14.16 21.00 6.05
C ARG A 54 14.70 20.42 4.73
N LEU A 55 13.83 19.87 3.91
CA LEU A 55 14.22 19.32 2.60
C LEU A 55 14.58 20.44 1.63
N ALA A 56 13.85 21.56 1.66
CA ALA A 56 13.99 22.67 0.72
C ALA A 56 15.37 23.40 0.81
N VAL A 57 16.03 23.33 1.96
CA VAL A 57 17.37 23.94 2.14
C VAL A 57 18.52 23.01 1.75
N LEU A 58 18.25 21.76 1.40
CA LEU A 58 19.28 20.81 0.99
C LEU A 58 19.66 21.00 -0.49
N PRO A 59 20.89 20.63 -0.88
CA PRO A 59 21.32 20.69 -2.28
C PRO A 59 20.43 19.84 -3.18
N PRO A 60 19.67 20.42 -4.13
CA PRO A 60 18.65 19.68 -4.87
C PRO A 60 19.23 18.55 -5.76
N GLY A 61 20.47 18.69 -6.22
CA GLY A 61 21.17 17.65 -6.98
C GLY A 61 21.44 16.40 -6.11
N ALA A 62 21.94 16.62 -4.88
CA ALA A 62 22.21 15.53 -3.94
C ALA A 62 20.92 14.82 -3.52
N VAL A 63 19.86 15.57 -3.26
CA VAL A 63 18.53 15.01 -2.90
C VAL A 63 17.99 14.14 -4.04
N ARG A 64 18.05 14.61 -5.29
CA ARG A 64 17.62 13.82 -6.46
C ARG A 64 18.46 12.56 -6.64
N ALA A 65 19.79 12.66 -6.52
CA ALA A 65 20.68 11.51 -6.63
C ALA A 65 20.40 10.46 -5.54
N MET A 66 20.26 10.89 -4.29
CA MET A 66 19.92 10.00 -3.20
C MET A 66 18.56 9.31 -3.41
N LYS A 67 17.54 10.08 -3.83
CA LYS A 67 16.22 9.52 -4.14
C LYS A 67 16.32 8.46 -5.25
N ALA A 68 17.06 8.73 -6.32
CA ALA A 68 17.24 7.78 -7.43
C ALA A 68 17.92 6.48 -6.96
N LEU A 69 18.95 6.57 -6.11
CA LEU A 69 19.63 5.39 -5.54
C LEU A 69 18.70 4.58 -4.64
N LEU A 70 17.91 5.23 -3.79
CA LEU A 70 17.00 4.55 -2.87
C LEU A 70 15.81 3.89 -3.58
N THR A 71 15.29 4.53 -4.65
CA THR A 71 14.06 4.07 -5.28
C THR A 71 14.26 3.29 -6.58
N GLY A 72 15.41 3.45 -7.25
CA GLY A 72 15.66 2.87 -8.57
C GLY A 72 15.47 1.35 -8.63
N PRO A 73 16.16 0.55 -7.78
CA PRO A 73 16.01 -0.91 -7.78
C PRO A 73 14.57 -1.34 -7.43
N ARG A 74 13.96 -0.66 -6.45
CA ARG A 74 12.58 -0.93 -6.04
C ARG A 74 11.59 -0.62 -7.17
N ASN A 75 11.75 0.48 -7.89
CA ASN A 75 10.84 0.86 -8.95
C ASN A 75 10.83 -0.16 -10.10
N LYS A 76 11.98 -0.70 -10.47
CA LYS A 76 12.05 -1.78 -11.47
C LYS A 76 11.29 -3.05 -11.03
N ALA A 77 11.47 -3.45 -9.78
CA ALA A 77 10.73 -4.59 -9.24
C ALA A 77 9.22 -4.31 -9.12
N LEU A 78 8.87 -3.06 -8.80
CA LEU A 78 7.47 -2.63 -8.72
C LEU A 78 6.79 -2.59 -10.09
N GLU A 79 7.48 -2.20 -11.16
CA GLU A 79 6.94 -2.22 -12.53
C GLU A 79 6.53 -3.65 -12.92
N VAL A 80 7.40 -4.63 -12.69
CA VAL A 80 7.09 -6.04 -12.96
C VAL A 80 5.92 -6.53 -12.11
N ALA A 81 5.95 -6.26 -10.81
CA ALA A 81 4.88 -6.67 -9.90
C ALA A 81 3.53 -5.99 -10.25
N ALA A 82 3.55 -4.75 -10.74
CA ALA A 82 2.33 -4.05 -11.13
C ALA A 82 1.69 -4.66 -12.39
N GLU A 83 2.50 -5.08 -13.36
CA GLU A 83 2.01 -5.78 -14.55
C GLU A 83 1.36 -7.13 -14.19
N GLU A 84 1.98 -7.89 -13.29
CA GLU A 84 1.43 -9.15 -12.81
C GLU A 84 0.13 -8.93 -12.01
N GLU A 85 0.10 -7.97 -11.11
CA GLU A 85 -1.10 -7.60 -10.34
C GLU A 85 -2.25 -7.16 -11.26
N GLU A 86 -1.96 -6.37 -12.32
CA GLU A 86 -2.97 -5.91 -13.26
C GLU A 86 -3.59 -7.09 -14.04
N ALA A 87 -2.77 -8.05 -14.46
CA ALA A 87 -3.24 -9.24 -15.16
C ALA A 87 -4.19 -10.08 -14.26
N VAL A 88 -3.80 -10.30 -13.01
CA VAL A 88 -4.64 -11.00 -12.01
C VAL A 88 -5.93 -10.23 -11.75
N TRP A 89 -5.86 -8.91 -11.57
CA TRP A 89 -7.03 -8.05 -11.34
C TRP A 89 -8.04 -8.11 -12.47
N ARG A 90 -7.58 -8.02 -13.72
CA ARG A 90 -8.48 -8.13 -14.89
C ARG A 90 -9.19 -9.48 -14.94
N HIS A 91 -8.49 -10.56 -14.62
CA HIS A 91 -9.07 -11.88 -14.58
C HIS A 91 -10.13 -11.98 -13.47
N GLN A 92 -9.76 -11.59 -12.26
CA GLN A 92 -10.64 -11.69 -11.09
C GLN A 92 -11.86 -10.77 -11.17
N ALA A 93 -11.71 -9.56 -11.73
CA ALA A 93 -12.84 -8.64 -11.90
C ALA A 93 -13.99 -9.20 -12.76
N GLY A 94 -13.67 -10.14 -13.65
CA GLY A 94 -14.68 -10.85 -14.46
C GLY A 94 -15.21 -12.15 -13.85
N SER A 95 -14.78 -12.51 -12.64
CA SER A 95 -15.15 -13.76 -12.00
C SER A 95 -16.56 -13.76 -11.41
N ALA A 96 -17.13 -14.96 -11.22
CA ALA A 96 -18.39 -15.12 -10.52
C ALA A 96 -18.31 -14.68 -9.06
N GLU A 97 -17.14 -14.82 -8.43
CA GLU A 97 -16.89 -14.37 -7.06
C GLU A 97 -16.94 -12.84 -6.95
N ALA A 98 -16.36 -12.12 -7.91
CA ALA A 98 -16.42 -10.65 -7.93
C ALA A 98 -17.86 -10.16 -8.15
N ALA A 99 -18.63 -10.83 -9.01
CA ALA A 99 -20.04 -10.52 -9.24
C ALA A 99 -20.88 -10.75 -7.97
N GLU A 100 -20.67 -11.86 -7.26
CA GLU A 100 -21.33 -12.15 -5.99
C GLU A 100 -20.93 -11.14 -4.90
N ALA A 101 -19.65 -10.80 -4.78
CA ALA A 101 -19.17 -9.82 -3.81
C ALA A 101 -19.82 -8.45 -4.02
N LEU A 102 -19.95 -8.01 -5.28
CA LEU A 102 -20.58 -6.74 -5.62
C LEU A 102 -22.10 -6.78 -5.33
N ALA A 103 -22.79 -7.85 -5.71
CA ALA A 103 -24.21 -8.02 -5.43
C ALA A 103 -24.48 -7.99 -3.92
N ALA A 104 -23.71 -8.76 -3.16
CA ALA A 104 -23.82 -8.81 -1.71
C ALA A 104 -23.59 -7.44 -1.06
N PHE A 105 -22.61 -6.67 -1.55
CA PHE A 105 -22.35 -5.31 -1.06
C PHE A 105 -23.54 -4.36 -1.32
N LEU A 106 -24.10 -4.38 -2.54
CA LEU A 106 -25.24 -3.54 -2.90
C LEU A 106 -26.52 -3.91 -2.12
N GLU A 107 -26.70 -5.20 -1.79
CA GLU A 107 -27.82 -5.73 -1.03
C GLU A 107 -27.62 -5.63 0.52
N GLY A 108 -26.43 -5.23 0.98
CA GLY A 108 -26.13 -5.13 2.41
C GLY A 108 -26.05 -6.50 3.13
N ARG A 109 -25.78 -7.56 2.40
CA ARG A 109 -25.64 -8.93 2.93
C ARG A 109 -24.20 -9.43 2.89
N LYS A 110 -23.94 -10.54 3.56
CA LYS A 110 -22.66 -11.24 3.42
C LYS A 110 -22.60 -12.00 2.08
N PRO A 111 -21.46 -11.98 1.36
CA PRO A 111 -21.29 -12.78 0.16
C PRO A 111 -21.28 -14.28 0.48
N ALA A 112 -21.78 -15.09 -0.44
CA ALA A 112 -21.80 -16.53 -0.35
C ALA A 112 -20.94 -17.12 -1.48
N PHE A 113 -19.66 -17.31 -1.21
CA PHE A 113 -18.75 -17.94 -2.17
C PHE A 113 -18.97 -19.45 -2.20
N ARG A 114 -19.11 -20.01 -3.39
CA ARG A 114 -19.20 -21.47 -3.57
C ARG A 114 -17.77 -22.02 -3.65
N PRO A 115 -17.42 -23.07 -2.89
CA PRO A 115 -16.18 -23.79 -3.15
C PRO A 115 -16.24 -24.39 -4.56
N GLU A 116 -15.15 -24.24 -5.32
CA GLU A 116 -14.95 -24.92 -6.58
C GLU A 116 -14.82 -26.45 -6.38
#